data_69dfbae006ebdfa80df10d10047b2b31
#
_entry.id   69dfbae006ebdfa80df10d10047b2b31
#
_cell.length_a   1.000
_cell.length_b   1.000
_cell.length_c   1.000
_cell.angle_alpha   90.00
_cell.angle_beta   90.00
_cell.angle_gamma   90.00
#
_symmetry.space_group_name_H-M   'P 1'
#
loop_
_entity.id
_entity.type
_entity.pdbx_description
1 polymer ?
#
loop_
_entity_poly.entity_id
_entity_poly.type
_entity_poly.pdbx_seq_one_letter_code
_entity_poly.pdbx_strand_id
1 'polypeptide(L)'
;MPDLPEELIRTNSILGEYVAIHDAIFKFSWRKALPIPGLFKATDFGAHCKDLDRLASQLAAISSALKAESGSLEEYQYTAALLEAVQALREICGRFYEKSQGDLSKYPMAEYNTNLKTYEGLMNKCQALGVALNQHIRDERVHSGG
;
A
#
# COMPACT_ATOMS: atom_id res chain seq x y z
N MET A 1 0.97 14.66 26.54
CA MET A 1 1.34 13.85 25.37
C MET A 1 1.05 14.62 24.10
N PRO A 2 2.06 14.83 23.27
CA PRO A 2 1.75 15.40 21.96
C PRO A 2 0.94 14.39 21.17
N ASP A 3 -0.21 14.82 20.67
CA ASP A 3 -1.00 13.99 19.78
C ASP A 3 -0.23 13.76 18.48
N LEU A 4 -0.44 12.61 17.85
CA LEU A 4 0.10 12.36 16.54
C LEU A 4 -0.43 13.39 15.56
N PRO A 5 0.38 13.87 14.60
CA PRO A 5 -0.12 14.75 13.56
C PRO A 5 -1.32 14.14 12.86
N GLU A 6 -2.31 14.96 12.52
CA GLU A 6 -3.52 14.51 11.85
C GLU A 6 -3.20 13.78 10.56
N GLU A 7 -2.22 14.26 9.80
CA GLU A 7 -1.76 13.63 8.57
C GLU A 7 -1.25 12.22 8.81
N LEU A 8 -0.55 11.99 9.90
CA LEU A 8 -0.02 10.67 10.25
C LEU A 8 -1.15 9.72 10.65
N ILE A 9 -2.16 10.21 11.36
CA ILE A 9 -3.36 9.43 11.70
C ILE A 9 -4.07 8.98 10.43
N ARG A 10 -4.24 9.88 9.47
CA ARG A 10 -4.83 9.57 8.17
C ARG A 10 -3.99 8.53 7.42
N THR A 11 -2.68 8.70 7.40
CA THR A 11 -1.76 7.76 6.76
C THR A 11 -1.89 6.38 7.37
N ASN A 12 -1.98 6.28 8.69
CA ASN A 12 -2.16 5.00 9.38
C ASN A 12 -3.50 4.34 9.05
N SER A 13 -4.57 5.12 8.92
CA SER A 13 -5.88 4.62 8.49
C SER A 13 -5.82 4.07 7.07
N ILE A 14 -5.14 4.78 6.16
CA ILE A 14 -4.92 4.35 4.78
C ILE A 14 -4.08 3.06 4.76
N LEU A 15 -3.05 2.98 5.60
CA LEU A 15 -2.23 1.78 5.73
C LEU A 15 -3.08 0.56 6.09
N GLY A 16 -4.02 0.71 7.03
CA GLY A 16 -4.93 -0.38 7.40
C GLY A 16 -5.78 -0.87 6.23
N GLU A 17 -6.36 0.05 5.47
CA GLU A 17 -7.13 -0.29 4.26
C GLU A 17 -6.25 -0.95 3.20
N TYR A 18 -5.05 -0.41 2.98
CA TYR A 18 -4.09 -0.95 2.02
C TYR A 18 -3.70 -2.39 2.37
N VAL A 19 -3.38 -2.67 3.63
CA VAL A 19 -3.03 -4.02 4.09
C VAL A 19 -4.19 -5.00 3.84
N ALA A 20 -5.42 -4.59 4.11
CA ALA A 20 -6.60 -5.42 3.86
C ALA A 20 -6.75 -5.75 2.37
N ILE A 21 -6.53 -4.78 1.49
CA ILE A 21 -6.58 -4.98 0.03
C ILE A 21 -5.44 -5.89 -0.43
N HIS A 22 -4.23 -5.65 0.05
CA HIS A 22 -3.07 -6.50 -0.23
C HIS A 22 -3.36 -7.97 0.11
N ASP A 23 -3.85 -8.22 1.33
CA ASP A 23 -4.18 -9.56 1.77
C ASP A 23 -5.26 -10.21 0.90
N ALA A 24 -6.28 -9.44 0.53
CA ALA A 24 -7.36 -9.95 -0.32
C ALA A 24 -6.83 -10.36 -1.70
N ILE A 25 -5.97 -9.56 -2.30
CA ILE A 25 -5.41 -9.82 -3.63
C ILE A 25 -4.50 -11.05 -3.61
N PHE A 26 -3.57 -11.13 -2.67
CA PHE A 26 -2.58 -12.22 -2.65
C PHE A 26 -3.13 -13.53 -2.11
N LYS A 27 -4.05 -13.49 -1.15
CA LYS A 27 -4.77 -14.69 -0.74
C LYS A 27 -5.59 -15.29 -1.88
N PHE A 28 -6.20 -14.43 -2.69
CA PHE A 28 -6.93 -14.88 -3.87
C PHE A 28 -5.98 -15.54 -4.88
N SER A 29 -4.84 -14.92 -5.17
CA SER A 29 -3.84 -15.47 -6.10
C SER A 29 -3.32 -16.81 -5.63
N TRP A 30 -3.07 -16.95 -4.32
CA TRP A 30 -2.59 -18.20 -3.73
C TRP A 30 -3.65 -19.29 -3.80
N ARG A 31 -4.90 -18.96 -3.49
CA ARG A 31 -6.03 -19.89 -3.54
C ARG A 31 -6.37 -20.35 -4.96
N LYS A 32 -6.06 -19.52 -5.96
CA LYS A 32 -6.23 -19.89 -7.37
C LYS A 32 -5.32 -21.04 -7.77
N ALA A 33 -4.21 -21.22 -7.08
CA ALA A 33 -3.29 -22.35 -7.31
C ALA A 33 -3.85 -23.65 -6.74
N LEU A 34 -4.87 -23.61 -5.89
CA LEU A 34 -5.54 -24.77 -5.31
C LEU A 34 -6.92 -24.91 -5.99
N PRO A 35 -7.11 -25.90 -6.87
CA PRO A 35 -8.38 -26.06 -7.59
C PRO A 35 -9.44 -26.68 -6.67
N ILE A 36 -10.07 -25.86 -5.83
CA ILE A 36 -11.22 -26.30 -5.03
C ILE A 36 -12.47 -25.64 -5.63
N PRO A 37 -13.25 -26.35 -6.46
CA PRO A 37 -14.43 -25.79 -7.09
C PRO A 37 -15.44 -25.32 -6.02
N GLY A 38 -15.97 -24.12 -6.20
CA GLY A 38 -17.06 -23.58 -5.37
C GLY A 38 -16.64 -22.80 -4.14
N LEU A 39 -15.35 -22.74 -3.81
CA LEU A 39 -14.84 -21.94 -2.67
C LEU A 39 -14.34 -20.55 -3.07
N PHE A 40 -14.38 -20.23 -4.35
CA PHE A 40 -13.93 -18.93 -4.84
C PHE A 40 -15.11 -18.01 -5.10
N LYS A 41 -15.33 -17.10 -4.17
CA LYS A 41 -15.97 -15.85 -4.58
C LYS A 41 -14.95 -15.12 -5.43
N ALA A 42 -15.32 -14.78 -6.66
CA ALA A 42 -14.47 -13.99 -7.52
C ALA A 42 -14.07 -12.72 -6.77
N THR A 43 -12.76 -12.53 -6.57
CA THR A 43 -12.25 -11.28 -5.99
C THR A 43 -12.61 -10.15 -6.92
N ASP A 44 -13.22 -9.11 -6.38
CA ASP A 44 -13.59 -7.95 -7.17
C ASP A 44 -12.38 -7.04 -7.36
N PHE A 45 -11.54 -7.39 -8.35
CA PHE A 45 -10.36 -6.60 -8.68
C PHE A 45 -10.73 -5.19 -9.14
N GLY A 46 -11.88 -5.03 -9.76
CA GLY A 46 -12.37 -3.70 -10.18
C GLY A 46 -12.60 -2.79 -8.97
N ALA A 47 -13.26 -3.31 -7.93
CA ALA A 47 -13.46 -2.57 -6.69
C ALA A 47 -12.13 -2.26 -6.00
N HIS A 48 -11.21 -3.23 -5.93
CA HIS A 48 -9.89 -3.00 -5.34
C HIS A 48 -9.09 -1.95 -6.11
N CYS A 49 -9.17 -1.93 -7.44
CA CYS A 49 -8.54 -0.90 -8.25
C CYS A 49 -9.05 0.50 -7.88
N LYS A 50 -10.36 0.64 -7.74
CA LYS A 50 -10.97 1.92 -7.35
C LYS A 50 -10.52 2.35 -5.95
N ASP A 51 -10.50 1.42 -5.01
CA ASP A 51 -10.03 1.70 -3.65
C ASP A 51 -8.56 2.11 -3.64
N LEU A 52 -7.71 1.41 -4.39
CA LEU A 52 -6.29 1.76 -4.49
C LEU A 52 -6.08 3.13 -5.15
N ASP A 53 -6.86 3.47 -6.17
CA ASP A 53 -6.82 4.80 -6.79
C ASP A 53 -7.22 5.88 -5.78
N ARG A 54 -8.23 5.63 -4.95
CA ARG A 54 -8.63 6.54 -3.89
C ARG A 54 -7.53 6.70 -2.85
N LEU A 55 -6.95 5.60 -2.39
CA LEU A 55 -5.87 5.64 -1.41
C LEU A 55 -4.64 6.39 -1.97
N ALA A 56 -4.29 6.16 -3.22
CA ALA A 56 -3.18 6.86 -3.87
C ALA A 56 -3.43 8.37 -3.93
N SER A 57 -4.65 8.78 -4.28
CA SER A 57 -5.03 10.20 -4.30
C SER A 57 -4.95 10.84 -2.92
N GLN A 58 -5.42 10.13 -1.89
CA GLN A 58 -5.36 10.60 -0.51
C GLN A 58 -3.91 10.73 -0.03
N LEU A 59 -3.07 9.74 -0.34
CA LEU A 59 -1.65 9.77 0.03
C LEU A 59 -0.89 10.88 -0.69
N ALA A 60 -1.22 11.14 -1.96
CA ALA A 60 -0.61 12.24 -2.71
C ALA A 60 -0.95 13.59 -2.07
N ALA A 61 -2.20 13.78 -1.64
CA ALA A 61 -2.63 15.00 -0.95
C ALA A 61 -1.92 15.17 0.39
N ILE A 62 -1.82 14.10 1.18
CA ILE A 62 -1.13 14.11 2.48
C ILE A 62 0.36 14.43 2.27
N SER A 63 1.00 13.79 1.30
CA SER A 63 2.40 13.99 0.98
C SER A 63 2.69 15.45 0.59
N SER A 64 1.81 16.04 -0.22
CA SER A 64 1.92 17.45 -0.60
C SER A 64 1.76 18.38 0.60
N ALA A 65 0.82 18.09 1.50
CA ALA A 65 0.61 18.87 2.71
C ALA A 65 1.82 18.81 3.64
N LEU A 66 2.39 17.63 3.84
CA LEU A 66 3.59 17.46 4.66
C LEU A 66 4.78 18.22 4.10
N LYS A 67 4.94 18.23 2.78
CA LYS A 67 6.01 18.97 2.12
C LYS A 67 5.82 20.48 2.26
N ALA A 68 4.60 20.98 2.14
CA ALA A 68 4.28 22.41 2.19
C ALA A 68 4.32 22.97 3.61
N GLU A 69 3.90 22.19 4.61
CA GLU A 69 3.72 22.64 5.99
C GLU A 69 4.91 22.31 6.90
N SER A 70 6.05 21.98 6.34
CA SER A 70 7.26 21.62 7.10
C SER A 70 7.04 20.44 8.06
N GLY A 71 6.25 19.46 7.65
CA GLY A 71 6.20 18.16 8.32
C GLY A 71 7.60 17.57 8.39
N SER A 72 7.85 16.63 9.30
CA SER A 72 9.16 16.03 9.40
C SER A 72 9.53 15.32 8.10
N LEU A 73 10.82 15.32 7.79
CA LEU A 73 11.33 14.61 6.61
C LEU A 73 10.94 13.13 6.66
N GLU A 74 10.98 12.53 7.84
CA GLU A 74 10.66 11.12 8.06
C GLU A 74 9.19 10.83 7.74
N GLU A 75 8.28 11.71 8.15
CA GLU A 75 6.85 11.57 7.84
C GLU A 75 6.60 11.66 6.34
N TYR A 76 7.24 12.64 5.68
CA TYR A 76 7.14 12.80 4.24
C TYR A 76 7.67 11.58 3.49
N GLN A 77 8.85 11.11 3.86
CA GLN A 77 9.49 9.95 3.21
C GLN A 77 8.63 8.69 3.37
N TYR A 78 8.10 8.45 4.57
CA TYR A 78 7.23 7.31 4.82
C TYR A 78 5.95 7.38 3.97
N THR A 79 5.29 8.52 3.97
CA THR A 79 4.04 8.70 3.22
C THR A 79 4.28 8.56 1.71
N ALA A 80 5.38 9.12 1.20
CA ALA A 80 5.75 8.99 -0.21
C ALA A 80 6.07 7.54 -0.58
N ALA A 81 6.76 6.80 0.29
CA ALA A 81 7.05 5.39 0.06
C ALA A 81 5.78 4.53 0.07
N LEU A 82 4.84 4.83 0.96
CA LEU A 82 3.55 4.15 1.00
C LEU A 82 2.76 4.42 -0.29
N LEU A 83 2.78 5.65 -0.79
CA LEU A 83 2.17 5.99 -2.07
C LEU A 83 2.76 5.16 -3.22
N GLU A 84 4.08 5.04 -3.29
CA GLU A 84 4.73 4.22 -4.30
C GLU A 84 4.28 2.75 -4.22
N ALA A 85 4.19 2.19 -3.01
CA ALA A 85 3.75 0.82 -2.81
C ALA A 85 2.28 0.64 -3.23
N VAL A 86 1.41 1.58 -2.89
CA VAL A 86 -0.01 1.55 -3.30
C VAL A 86 -0.13 1.60 -4.82
N GLN A 87 0.65 2.46 -5.48
CA GLN A 87 0.65 2.57 -6.94
C GLN A 87 1.14 1.28 -7.61
N ALA A 88 2.18 0.64 -7.06
CA ALA A 88 2.67 -0.63 -7.57
C ALA A 88 1.64 -1.75 -7.40
N LEU A 89 0.95 -1.80 -6.27
CA LEU A 89 -0.13 -2.76 -6.04
C LEU A 89 -1.29 -2.49 -6.99
N ARG A 90 -1.61 -1.21 -7.24
CA ARG A 90 -2.65 -0.82 -8.20
C ARG A 90 -2.34 -1.38 -9.60
N GLU A 91 -1.09 -1.32 -10.02
CA GLU A 91 -0.66 -1.87 -11.31
C GLU A 91 -0.90 -3.39 -11.37
N ILE A 92 -0.49 -4.12 -10.33
CA ILE A 92 -0.72 -5.57 -10.26
C ILE A 92 -2.22 -5.87 -10.26
N CYS A 93 -2.99 -5.16 -9.46
CA CYS A 93 -4.45 -5.32 -9.38
C CYS A 93 -5.12 -5.06 -10.72
N GLY A 94 -4.70 -4.00 -11.42
CA GLY A 94 -5.22 -3.66 -12.74
C GLY A 94 -4.98 -4.75 -13.77
N ARG A 95 -3.79 -5.37 -13.73
CA ARG A 95 -3.46 -6.48 -14.62
C ARG A 95 -4.29 -7.72 -14.30
N PHE A 96 -4.51 -8.02 -13.02
CA PHE A 96 -5.43 -9.10 -12.64
C PHE A 96 -6.87 -8.81 -13.07
N TYR A 97 -7.30 -7.56 -12.97
CA TYR A 97 -8.63 -7.17 -13.44
C TYR A 97 -8.79 -7.45 -14.93
N GLU A 98 -7.82 -7.02 -15.76
CA GLU A 98 -7.83 -7.27 -17.20
C GLU A 98 -7.88 -8.78 -17.50
N LYS A 99 -7.09 -9.57 -16.79
CA LYS A 99 -7.07 -11.01 -16.92
C LYS A 99 -8.43 -11.62 -16.57
N SER A 100 -9.11 -11.11 -15.55
CA SER A 100 -10.42 -11.60 -15.11
C SER A 100 -11.52 -11.32 -16.12
N GLN A 101 -11.31 -10.36 -17.04
CA GLN A 101 -12.28 -10.00 -18.08
C GLN A 101 -12.22 -10.93 -19.31
N GLY A 102 -11.48 -12.02 -19.23
CA GLY A 102 -11.57 -13.10 -20.18
C GLY A 102 -10.33 -13.39 -21.00
N ASP A 103 -9.26 -12.65 -20.84
CA ASP A 103 -8.02 -12.91 -21.56
C ASP A 103 -6.92 -13.36 -20.59
N LEU A 104 -6.79 -14.68 -20.46
CA LEU A 104 -5.81 -15.29 -19.58
C LEU A 104 -4.36 -15.01 -19.99
N SER A 105 -4.14 -14.57 -21.25
CA SER A 105 -2.80 -14.25 -21.73
C SER A 105 -2.33 -12.85 -21.36
N LYS A 106 -3.22 -11.99 -20.84
CA LYS A 106 -2.91 -10.58 -20.57
C LYS A 106 -1.98 -10.35 -19.39
N TYR A 107 -1.72 -11.36 -18.57
CA TYR A 107 -0.77 -11.21 -17.50
C TYR A 107 0.17 -12.41 -17.43
N PRO A 108 1.22 -12.44 -18.30
CA PRO A 108 2.19 -13.53 -18.31
C PRO A 108 2.91 -13.63 -16.96
N MET A 109 3.28 -14.84 -16.57
CA MET A 109 3.97 -15.12 -15.31
C MET A 109 5.26 -14.30 -15.16
N ALA A 110 6.01 -14.11 -16.26
CA ALA A 110 7.25 -13.34 -16.23
C ALA A 110 6.99 -11.87 -15.87
N GLU A 111 5.94 -11.26 -16.42
CA GLU A 111 5.55 -9.89 -16.11
C GLU A 111 5.07 -9.78 -14.65
N TYR A 112 4.25 -10.72 -14.20
CA TYR A 112 3.80 -10.80 -12.82
C TYR A 112 4.97 -10.88 -11.84
N ASN A 113 5.93 -11.76 -12.12
CA ASN A 113 7.11 -11.92 -11.26
C ASN A 113 7.94 -10.64 -11.19
N THR A 114 8.09 -9.94 -12.31
CA THR A 114 8.80 -8.65 -12.35
C THR A 114 8.07 -7.60 -11.52
N ASN A 115 6.75 -7.48 -11.71
CA ASN A 115 5.93 -6.53 -10.95
C ASN A 115 5.92 -6.86 -9.46
N LEU A 116 5.88 -8.14 -9.12
CA LEU A 116 5.90 -8.58 -7.72
C LEU A 116 7.22 -8.23 -7.04
N LYS A 117 8.35 -8.42 -7.71
CA LYS A 117 9.66 -8.02 -7.18
C LYS A 117 9.75 -6.53 -6.93
N THR A 118 9.27 -5.73 -7.88
CA THR A 118 9.24 -4.27 -7.73
C THR A 118 8.37 -3.88 -6.53
N TYR A 119 7.20 -4.47 -6.42
CA TYR A 119 6.28 -4.22 -5.32
C TYR A 119 6.88 -4.61 -3.97
N GLU A 120 7.47 -5.78 -3.87
CA GLU A 120 8.12 -6.25 -2.64
C GLU A 120 9.24 -5.32 -2.20
N GLY A 121 10.05 -4.83 -3.15
CA GLY A 121 11.09 -3.84 -2.88
C GLY A 121 10.53 -2.55 -2.31
N LEU A 122 9.41 -2.06 -2.86
CA LEU A 122 8.74 -0.86 -2.37
C LEU A 122 8.10 -1.08 -0.99
N MET A 123 7.53 -2.25 -0.74
CA MET A 123 7.01 -2.58 0.59
C MET A 123 8.12 -2.63 1.64
N ASN A 124 9.25 -3.23 1.30
CA ASN A 124 10.39 -3.29 2.21
C ASN A 124 10.93 -1.89 2.53
N LYS A 125 11.02 -1.03 1.53
CA LYS A 125 11.40 0.38 1.72
C LYS A 125 10.42 1.10 2.65
N CYS A 126 9.13 0.94 2.40
CA CYS A 126 8.09 1.53 3.23
C CYS A 126 8.17 1.04 4.68
N GLN A 127 8.37 -0.26 4.87
CA GLN A 127 8.51 -0.86 6.20
C GLN A 127 9.72 -0.28 6.94
N ALA A 128 10.86 -0.19 6.27
CA ALA A 128 12.08 0.37 6.87
C ALA A 128 11.88 1.83 7.28
N LEU A 129 11.24 2.63 6.44
CA LEU A 129 10.94 4.03 6.74
C LEU A 129 9.91 4.15 7.87
N GLY A 130 8.95 3.22 7.95
CA GLY A 130 7.99 3.16 9.05
C GLY A 130 8.65 2.88 10.39
N VAL A 131 9.61 1.96 10.42
CA VAL A 131 10.40 1.66 11.63
C VAL A 131 11.20 2.90 12.04
N ALA A 132 11.86 3.56 11.09
CA ALA A 132 12.63 4.77 11.36
C ALA A 132 11.74 5.91 11.88
N LEU A 133 10.55 6.08 11.31
CA LEU A 133 9.59 7.07 11.76
C LEU A 133 9.11 6.79 13.19
N ASN A 134 8.79 5.54 13.50
CA ASN A 134 8.39 5.16 14.85
C ASN A 134 9.50 5.43 15.87
N GLN A 135 10.74 5.16 15.51
CA GLN A 135 11.89 5.45 16.38
C GLN A 135 12.04 6.96 16.60
N HIS A 136 11.91 7.74 15.53
CA HIS A 136 11.96 9.21 15.60
C HIS A 136 10.87 9.76 16.54
N ILE A 137 9.64 9.26 16.43
CA ILE A 137 8.53 9.68 17.31
C ILE A 137 8.81 9.32 18.75
N ARG A 138 9.35 8.14 19.03
CA ARG A 138 9.74 7.72 20.39
C ARG A 138 10.80 8.62 20.96
N ASP A 139 11.81 8.96 20.17
CA ASP A 139 12.91 9.83 20.60
C ASP A 139 12.39 11.23 20.94
N GLU A 140 11.49 11.78 20.12
CA GLU A 140 10.85 13.07 20.41
C GLU A 140 10.04 13.03 21.70
N ARG A 141 9.30 11.95 21.95
CA ARG A 141 8.52 11.79 23.19
C ARG A 141 9.43 11.74 24.41
N VAL A 142 10.57 11.06 24.32
CA VAL A 142 11.54 11.00 25.43
C VAL A 142 12.09 12.39 25.70
N HIS A 143 12.43 13.16 24.67
CA HIS A 143 12.96 14.51 24.83
C HIS A 143 11.92 15.51 25.33
N SER A 144 10.67 15.39 24.91
CA SER A 144 9.61 16.29 25.36
C SER A 144 8.98 15.91 26.70
N GLY A 145 9.17 14.66 27.13
CA GLY A 145 8.67 14.17 28.41
C GLY A 145 9.67 14.26 29.57
N GLY A 146 10.89 14.71 29.27
CA GLY A 146 11.94 14.88 30.29
C GLY A 146 11.80 16.13 31.10
#